data_9f5091465f30bab09c73363df077d4d0
#
_entry.id   9f5091465f30bab09c73363df077d4d0
#
_cell.length_a   1.000
_cell.length_b   1.000
_cell.length_c   1.000
_cell.angle_alpha   90.00
_cell.angle_beta   90.00
_cell.angle_gamma   90.00
#
_symmetry.space_group_name_H-M   'P 1'
#
loop_
_entity.id
_entity.type
_entity.pdbx_description
1 polymer ?
#
loop_
_entity_poly.entity_id
_entity_poly.type
_entity_poly.pdbx_seq_one_letter_code
_entity_poly.pdbx_strand_id
1 'polypeptide(L)'
;MFRADDYVKVSDLAEAYELCQKRSSLVVGGMVWMKMTHITKRTIVDLSGLGLDEIEEIHALYSPAKLGLAAALACCGFTFLLGGGPVEMALAFIAAGIGNLIRTKLIKHHYTLFLNIAVSVSAACFTYAVFLKLAELVFHIPEFHEAGYICSMLFIIPGFPFITSGIDLAKLDLRSGLERLTYAIIIVMVATLFAWIMALLLHLEPADFTALHLSAAARLIFRVIASFCGVFGFSIMFNSSHSMAATAAFIGAIANTLRLELVDFTHMPPAAAAFIGALTAGLLASFIKKSNGYPRISLTVPSIVIMVPGLYLYRAIYNFGIMSLTDAVSWFTSAI
;
A
#
# COMPACT_ATOMS: atom_id res chain seq x y z
N MET A 1 -18.88 -4.27 -36.93
CA MET A 1 -18.28 -3.02 -37.40
C MET A 1 -19.00 -1.87 -36.74
N PHE A 2 -18.29 -0.96 -36.10
CA PHE A 2 -18.86 0.22 -35.44
C PHE A 2 -19.60 1.11 -36.44
N ARG A 3 -20.80 1.58 -36.11
CA ARG A 3 -21.60 2.48 -36.95
C ARG A 3 -22.16 3.61 -36.10
N ALA A 4 -22.13 4.81 -36.64
CA ALA A 4 -22.80 5.99 -36.10
C ALA A 4 -23.44 6.78 -37.26
N ASP A 5 -24.53 7.47 -36.98
CA ASP A 5 -25.23 8.31 -37.94
C ASP A 5 -24.61 9.70 -37.96
N ASP A 6 -24.26 10.25 -36.78
CA ASP A 6 -23.71 11.58 -36.62
C ASP A 6 -22.40 11.56 -35.84
N TYR A 7 -21.50 12.48 -36.16
CA TYR A 7 -20.26 12.75 -35.43
C TYR A 7 -20.19 14.23 -35.09
N VAL A 8 -20.09 14.56 -33.81
CA VAL A 8 -20.03 15.93 -33.32
C VAL A 8 -18.75 16.12 -32.53
N LYS A 9 -17.87 16.99 -32.99
CA LYS A 9 -16.72 17.47 -32.24
C LYS A 9 -17.13 18.69 -31.44
N VAL A 10 -17.28 18.56 -30.14
CA VAL A 10 -17.77 19.64 -29.26
C VAL A 10 -16.69 20.67 -28.99
N SER A 11 -17.10 21.93 -28.84
CA SER A 11 -16.24 23.08 -28.59
C SER A 11 -16.27 23.55 -27.13
N ASP A 12 -17.29 23.18 -26.37
CA ASP A 12 -17.41 23.51 -24.96
C ASP A 12 -18.05 22.36 -24.13
N LEU A 13 -17.87 22.46 -22.80
CA LEU A 13 -18.37 21.45 -21.85
C LEU A 13 -19.91 21.44 -21.74
N ALA A 14 -20.59 22.55 -21.99
CA ALA A 14 -22.05 22.63 -21.90
C ALA A 14 -22.67 21.86 -23.06
N GLU A 15 -22.18 22.05 -24.28
CA GLU A 15 -22.58 21.30 -25.46
C GLU A 15 -22.30 19.79 -25.29
N ALA A 16 -21.13 19.43 -24.77
CA ALA A 16 -20.81 18.05 -24.45
C ALA A 16 -21.80 17.44 -23.45
N TYR A 17 -22.14 18.16 -22.40
CA TYR A 17 -23.06 17.70 -21.37
C TYR A 17 -24.46 17.47 -21.92
N GLU A 18 -25.01 18.39 -22.71
CA GLU A 18 -26.34 18.24 -23.33
C GLU A 18 -26.43 17.02 -24.24
N LEU A 19 -25.38 16.80 -25.06
CA LEU A 19 -25.32 15.65 -25.95
C LEU A 19 -25.17 14.32 -25.18
N CYS A 20 -24.43 14.33 -24.06
CA CYS A 20 -24.22 13.15 -23.22
C CYS A 20 -25.48 12.69 -22.48
N GLN A 21 -26.48 13.56 -22.26
CA GLN A 21 -27.75 13.19 -21.64
C GLN A 21 -28.59 12.26 -22.50
N LYS A 22 -28.33 12.19 -23.79
CA LYS A 22 -29.10 11.35 -24.74
C LYS A 22 -28.53 9.92 -24.72
N ARG A 23 -29.37 8.92 -24.42
CA ARG A 23 -28.97 7.49 -24.41
C ARG A 23 -28.41 6.98 -25.74
N SER A 24 -28.72 7.65 -26.83
CA SER A 24 -28.24 7.35 -28.18
C SER A 24 -26.84 7.88 -28.46
N SER A 25 -26.31 8.75 -27.61
CA SER A 25 -24.97 9.33 -27.76
C SER A 25 -23.91 8.45 -27.12
N LEU A 26 -22.70 8.54 -27.67
CA LEU A 26 -21.51 7.87 -27.14
C LEU A 26 -20.37 8.87 -27.11
N VAL A 27 -19.82 9.08 -25.91
CA VAL A 27 -18.67 9.95 -25.69
C VAL A 27 -17.38 9.22 -26.06
N VAL A 28 -16.50 9.88 -26.79
CA VAL A 28 -15.20 9.35 -27.17
C VAL A 28 -14.11 10.38 -26.91
N GLY A 29 -13.03 9.95 -26.25
CA GLY A 29 -11.78 10.69 -26.09
C GLY A 29 -10.67 10.20 -27.04
N GLY A 30 -10.96 9.13 -27.81
CA GLY A 30 -10.08 8.52 -28.81
C GLY A 30 -10.72 7.25 -29.36
N MET A 31 -10.50 6.94 -30.62
CA MET A 31 -11.27 5.90 -31.32
C MET A 31 -10.55 4.55 -31.51
N VAL A 32 -9.40 4.34 -30.91
CA VAL A 32 -8.55 3.16 -31.16
C VAL A 32 -9.27 1.84 -30.83
N TRP A 33 -10.03 1.79 -29.74
CA TRP A 33 -10.77 0.61 -29.31
C TRP A 33 -12.09 0.36 -30.02
N MET A 34 -12.67 1.41 -30.61
CA MET A 34 -14.00 1.34 -31.19
C MET A 34 -14.04 0.64 -32.57
N LYS A 35 -12.91 0.59 -33.27
CA LYS A 35 -12.81 -0.14 -34.55
C LYS A 35 -13.11 -1.63 -34.39
N MET A 36 -12.92 -2.18 -33.21
CA MET A 36 -13.09 -3.61 -32.89
C MET A 36 -14.46 -3.96 -32.30
N THR A 37 -15.33 -2.98 -32.07
CA THR A 37 -16.64 -3.19 -31.47
C THR A 37 -17.76 -3.22 -32.53
N HIS A 38 -18.86 -3.92 -32.20
CA HIS A 38 -20.08 -3.97 -33.03
C HIS A 38 -21.19 -3.05 -32.45
N ILE A 39 -20.79 -1.95 -31.84
CA ILE A 39 -21.72 -0.99 -31.23
C ILE A 39 -22.28 -0.09 -32.32
N THR A 40 -23.60 0.11 -32.33
CA THR A 40 -24.28 1.09 -33.16
C THR A 40 -24.84 2.19 -32.25
N LYS A 41 -24.46 3.42 -32.51
CA LYS A 41 -24.94 4.60 -31.80
C LYS A 41 -25.35 5.67 -32.78
N ARG A 42 -26.34 6.48 -32.42
CA ARG A 42 -26.80 7.54 -33.29
C ARG A 42 -25.82 8.68 -33.38
N THR A 43 -25.31 9.14 -32.29
CA THR A 43 -24.39 10.29 -32.26
C THR A 43 -23.11 9.95 -31.51
N ILE A 44 -21.96 10.29 -32.08
CA ILE A 44 -20.66 10.26 -31.42
C ILE A 44 -20.34 11.68 -30.98
N VAL A 45 -19.99 11.83 -29.70
CA VAL A 45 -19.56 13.09 -29.10
C VAL A 45 -18.04 13.01 -28.88
N ASP A 46 -17.28 13.73 -29.70
CA ASP A 46 -15.82 13.77 -29.62
C ASP A 46 -15.39 14.95 -28.72
N LEU A 47 -14.72 14.62 -27.62
CA LEU A 47 -14.21 15.59 -26.66
C LEU A 47 -12.82 16.14 -26.99
N SER A 48 -12.17 15.69 -28.07
CA SER A 48 -10.80 16.12 -28.43
C SER A 48 -10.70 17.63 -28.73
N GLY A 49 -11.84 18.29 -28.98
CA GLY A 49 -11.89 19.74 -29.18
C GLY A 49 -11.81 20.57 -27.90
N LEU A 50 -11.95 19.93 -26.74
CA LEU A 50 -11.99 20.64 -25.45
C LEU A 50 -10.62 20.77 -24.79
N GLY A 51 -9.53 20.26 -25.38
CA GLY A 51 -8.20 20.26 -24.78
C GLY A 51 -8.10 19.42 -23.51
N LEU A 52 -9.01 18.44 -23.31
CA LEU A 52 -9.01 17.56 -22.13
C LEU A 52 -8.01 16.41 -22.23
N ASP A 53 -7.34 16.31 -23.36
CA ASP A 53 -6.30 15.34 -23.69
C ASP A 53 -4.87 15.84 -23.38
N GLU A 54 -4.75 17.05 -22.85
CA GLU A 54 -3.49 17.52 -22.28
C GLU A 54 -3.19 16.73 -20.99
N ILE A 55 -2.04 16.04 -21.00
CA ILE A 55 -1.54 15.37 -19.80
C ILE A 55 -1.03 16.45 -18.86
N GLU A 56 -1.84 16.88 -17.91
CA GLU A 56 -1.33 17.65 -16.78
C GLU A 56 -0.43 16.74 -15.94
N GLU A 57 0.83 17.13 -15.77
CA GLU A 57 1.66 16.49 -14.75
C GLU A 57 0.98 16.69 -13.39
N ILE A 58 0.50 15.60 -12.80
CA ILE A 58 -0.02 15.63 -11.45
C ILE A 58 1.15 15.94 -10.52
N HIS A 59 1.25 17.17 -10.09
CA HIS A 59 2.25 17.56 -9.11
C HIS A 59 2.01 16.79 -7.81
N ALA A 60 3.07 16.18 -7.29
CA ALA A 60 3.01 15.51 -5.99
C ALA A 60 2.59 16.54 -4.92
N LEU A 61 1.51 16.25 -4.18
CA LEU A 61 0.97 17.13 -3.12
C LEU A 61 2.01 17.38 -2.00
N TYR A 62 2.97 16.48 -1.87
CA TYR A 62 3.89 16.44 -0.75
C TYR A 62 5.35 16.50 -1.19
N SER A 63 6.14 17.27 -0.46
CA SER A 63 7.60 17.28 -0.61
C SER A 63 8.22 15.93 -0.21
N PRO A 64 9.41 15.57 -0.72
CA PRO A 64 10.10 14.33 -0.33
C PRO A 64 10.27 14.16 1.19
N ALA A 65 10.50 15.26 1.91
CA ALA A 65 10.62 15.24 3.36
C ALA A 65 9.30 14.83 4.06
N LYS A 66 8.16 15.37 3.58
CA LYS A 66 6.83 15.00 4.09
C LYS A 66 6.50 13.54 3.81
N LEU A 67 6.85 13.05 2.62
CA LEU A 67 6.69 11.63 2.27
C LEU A 67 7.60 10.72 3.10
N GLY A 68 8.83 11.16 3.41
CA GLY A 68 9.72 10.47 4.33
C GLY A 68 9.12 10.38 5.73
N LEU A 69 8.58 11.48 6.25
CA LEU A 69 7.91 11.50 7.56
C LEU A 69 6.64 10.61 7.59
N ALA A 70 5.87 10.60 6.51
CA ALA A 70 4.70 9.74 6.38
C ALA A 70 5.07 8.25 6.42
N ALA A 71 6.14 7.85 5.70
CA ALA A 71 6.67 6.50 5.75
C ALA A 71 7.21 6.14 7.14
N ALA A 72 7.92 7.06 7.79
CA ALA A 72 8.41 6.90 9.15
C ALA A 72 7.26 6.61 10.13
N LEU A 73 6.20 7.40 10.07
CA LEU A 73 5.01 7.23 10.91
C LEU A 73 4.31 5.89 10.63
N ALA A 74 4.15 5.53 9.35
CA ALA A 74 3.55 4.27 8.95
C ALA A 74 4.33 3.07 9.48
N CYS A 75 5.63 3.03 9.25
CA CYS A 75 6.49 1.92 9.65
C CYS A 75 6.62 1.81 11.17
N CYS A 76 6.66 2.93 11.90
CA CYS A 76 6.60 2.95 13.35
C CYS A 76 5.32 2.29 13.89
N GLY A 77 4.15 2.64 13.34
CA GLY A 77 2.88 2.01 13.70
C GLY A 77 2.89 0.50 13.40
N PHE A 78 3.39 0.09 12.24
CA PHE A 78 3.53 -1.32 11.90
C PHE A 78 4.44 -2.09 12.84
N THR A 79 5.55 -1.49 13.28
CA THR A 79 6.47 -2.12 14.22
C THR A 79 5.74 -2.53 15.50
N PHE A 80 4.93 -1.63 16.06
CA PHE A 80 4.09 -1.97 17.21
C PHE A 80 3.08 -3.08 16.93
N LEU A 81 2.38 -3.00 15.79
CA LEU A 81 1.36 -3.99 15.41
C LEU A 81 1.94 -5.39 15.18
N LEU A 82 3.21 -5.49 14.85
CA LEU A 82 3.96 -6.74 14.71
C LEU A 82 4.65 -7.18 16.01
N GLY A 83 4.43 -6.49 17.12
CA GLY A 83 4.95 -6.85 18.44
C GLY A 83 6.29 -6.20 18.80
N GLY A 84 6.78 -5.25 18.01
CA GLY A 84 8.01 -4.52 18.32
C GLY A 84 7.85 -3.54 19.47
N GLY A 85 8.93 -3.38 20.25
CA GLY A 85 8.99 -2.48 21.40
C GLY A 85 9.21 -1.01 21.05
N PRO A 86 9.22 -0.11 22.06
CA PRO A 86 9.40 1.33 21.82
C PRO A 86 10.71 1.69 21.12
N VAL A 87 11.78 0.95 21.40
CA VAL A 87 13.08 1.17 20.77
C VAL A 87 13.00 0.82 19.29
N GLU A 88 12.49 -0.37 18.96
CA GLU A 88 12.29 -0.81 17.57
C GLU A 88 11.39 0.15 16.79
N MET A 89 10.34 0.66 17.43
CA MET A 89 9.45 1.67 16.84
C MET A 89 10.21 2.95 16.48
N ALA A 90 11.07 3.45 17.38
CA ALA A 90 11.87 4.64 17.15
C ALA A 90 12.92 4.42 16.04
N LEU A 91 13.58 3.27 16.05
CA LEU A 91 14.56 2.91 15.04
C LEU A 91 13.93 2.72 13.66
N ALA A 92 12.78 2.05 13.58
CA ALA A 92 12.03 1.87 12.34
C ALA A 92 11.51 3.21 11.81
N PHE A 93 11.09 4.13 12.68
CA PHE A 93 10.70 5.49 12.30
C PHE A 93 11.84 6.22 11.57
N ILE A 94 13.03 6.23 12.14
CA ILE A 94 14.20 6.90 11.55
C ILE A 94 14.59 6.22 10.24
N ALA A 95 14.72 4.90 10.25
CA ALA A 95 15.20 4.12 9.12
C ALA A 95 14.24 4.20 7.92
N ALA A 96 12.94 4.02 8.13
CA ALA A 96 11.94 4.12 7.07
C ALA A 96 11.84 5.55 6.51
N GLY A 97 11.96 6.56 7.38
CA GLY A 97 11.98 7.96 6.97
C GLY A 97 13.12 8.26 6.01
N ILE A 98 14.33 7.84 6.34
CA ILE A 98 15.52 8.01 5.50
C ILE A 98 15.40 7.19 4.22
N GLY A 99 14.99 5.92 4.31
CA GLY A 99 14.81 5.04 3.16
C GLY A 99 13.81 5.61 2.14
N ASN A 100 12.64 6.07 2.60
CA ASN A 100 11.64 6.64 1.70
C ASN A 100 12.03 8.03 1.16
N LEU A 101 12.78 8.81 1.91
CA LEU A 101 13.34 10.07 1.42
C LEU A 101 14.32 9.82 0.26
N ILE A 102 15.19 8.82 0.39
CA ILE A 102 16.10 8.40 -0.68
C ILE A 102 15.29 7.91 -1.88
N ARG A 103 14.29 7.03 -1.65
CA ARG A 103 13.38 6.53 -2.69
C ARG A 103 12.76 7.66 -3.50
N THR A 104 12.20 8.65 -2.82
CA THR A 104 11.51 9.76 -3.47
C THR A 104 12.47 10.61 -4.30
N LYS A 105 13.70 10.81 -3.82
CA LYS A 105 14.74 11.52 -4.58
C LYS A 105 15.15 10.72 -5.83
N LEU A 106 15.33 9.41 -5.71
CA LEU A 106 15.68 8.56 -6.85
C LEU A 106 14.58 8.54 -7.92
N ILE A 107 13.29 8.50 -7.51
CA ILE A 107 12.16 8.63 -8.43
C ILE A 107 12.24 9.95 -9.18
N LYS A 108 12.48 11.06 -8.48
CA LYS A 108 12.59 12.38 -9.08
C LYS A 108 13.73 12.49 -10.11
N HIS A 109 14.78 11.71 -9.93
CA HIS A 109 15.91 11.63 -10.89
C HIS A 109 15.74 10.54 -11.96
N HIS A 110 14.53 9.96 -12.09
CA HIS A 110 14.18 8.95 -13.10
C HIS A 110 15.07 7.69 -13.10
N TYR A 111 15.60 7.30 -11.94
CA TYR A 111 16.30 6.03 -11.82
C TYR A 111 15.35 4.83 -12.01
N THR A 112 15.90 3.72 -12.50
CA THR A 112 15.11 2.50 -12.72
C THR A 112 14.46 1.98 -11.43
N LEU A 113 13.30 1.32 -11.57
CA LEU A 113 12.57 0.78 -10.44
C LEU A 113 13.43 -0.12 -9.54
N PHE A 114 14.20 -1.03 -10.15
CA PHE A 114 15.03 -1.98 -9.40
C PHE A 114 16.14 -1.29 -8.61
N LEU A 115 16.82 -0.33 -9.21
CA LEU A 115 17.86 0.43 -8.53
C LEU A 115 17.25 1.25 -7.37
N ASN A 116 16.09 1.84 -7.61
CA ASN A 116 15.38 2.59 -6.58
C ASN A 116 15.03 1.71 -5.37
N ILE A 117 14.46 0.52 -5.59
CA ILE A 117 14.13 -0.43 -4.53
C ILE A 117 15.42 -0.87 -3.81
N ALA A 118 16.43 -1.31 -4.56
CA ALA A 118 17.69 -1.80 -4.01
C ALA A 118 18.34 -0.78 -3.07
N VAL A 119 18.52 0.45 -3.54
CA VAL A 119 19.20 1.49 -2.75
C VAL A 119 18.34 1.93 -1.56
N SER A 120 17.04 2.09 -1.74
CA SER A 120 16.14 2.55 -0.67
C SER A 120 16.02 1.53 0.46
N VAL A 121 15.87 0.25 0.13
CA VAL A 121 15.80 -0.84 1.10
C VAL A 121 17.14 -0.99 1.81
N SER A 122 18.25 -1.05 1.06
CA SER A 122 19.58 -1.15 1.68
C SER A 122 19.87 0.00 2.61
N ALA A 123 19.51 1.23 2.24
CA ALA A 123 19.68 2.39 3.09
C ALA A 123 18.83 2.34 4.36
N ALA A 124 17.56 1.90 4.26
CA ALA A 124 16.70 1.73 5.42
C ALA A 124 17.24 0.64 6.36
N CYS A 125 17.57 -0.53 5.84
CA CYS A 125 18.12 -1.65 6.62
C CYS A 125 19.46 -1.29 7.28
N PHE A 126 20.35 -0.63 6.55
CA PHE A 126 21.64 -0.16 7.08
C PHE A 126 21.44 0.86 8.21
N THR A 127 20.56 1.84 8.00
CA THR A 127 20.25 2.85 9.01
C THR A 127 19.69 2.20 10.28
N TYR A 128 18.73 1.27 10.12
CA TYR A 128 18.19 0.53 11.26
C TYR A 128 19.29 -0.19 12.06
N ALA A 129 20.13 -0.95 11.39
CA ALA A 129 21.18 -1.74 12.03
C ALA A 129 22.25 -0.87 12.72
N VAL A 130 22.65 0.25 12.10
CA VAL A 130 23.59 1.20 12.72
C VAL A 130 23.01 1.79 13.99
N PHE A 131 21.77 2.28 13.94
CA PHE A 131 21.12 2.85 15.13
C PHE A 131 20.79 1.80 16.19
N LEU A 132 20.51 0.54 15.79
CA LEU A 132 20.35 -0.56 16.73
C LEU A 132 21.64 -0.82 17.49
N LYS A 133 22.77 -0.96 16.81
CA LYS A 133 24.08 -1.13 17.46
C LYS A 133 24.46 0.03 18.39
N LEU A 134 24.12 1.26 18.00
CA LEU A 134 24.30 2.42 18.87
C LEU A 134 23.40 2.35 20.11
N ALA A 135 22.14 1.92 19.94
CA ALA A 135 21.21 1.78 21.05
C ALA A 135 21.62 0.65 22.02
N GLU A 136 22.13 -0.48 21.49
CA GLU A 136 22.69 -1.57 22.29
C GLU A 136 23.90 -1.11 23.13
N LEU A 137 24.78 -0.30 22.56
CA LEU A 137 25.93 0.26 23.27
C LEU A 137 25.53 1.18 24.42
N VAL A 138 24.46 1.95 24.26
CA VAL A 138 24.02 2.97 25.23
C VAL A 138 23.06 2.39 26.27
N PHE A 139 22.11 1.53 25.85
CA PHE A 139 20.97 1.12 26.68
C PHE A 139 20.97 -0.33 27.11
N HIS A 140 21.98 -1.15 26.75
CA HIS A 140 22.04 -2.60 27.08
C HIS A 140 20.74 -3.33 26.76
N ILE A 141 20.26 -3.20 25.53
CA ILE A 141 18.98 -3.73 25.05
C ILE A 141 19.13 -5.23 24.75
N PRO A 142 18.14 -6.10 25.03
CA PRO A 142 18.18 -7.52 24.66
C PRO A 142 18.28 -7.72 23.14
N GLU A 143 18.94 -8.79 22.74
CA GLU A 143 19.55 -9.02 21.42
C GLU A 143 18.64 -9.14 20.18
N PHE A 144 17.28 -9.06 20.27
CA PHE A 144 16.43 -9.47 19.17
C PHE A 144 15.40 -8.41 18.78
N HIS A 145 15.57 -7.85 17.57
CA HIS A 145 14.74 -6.76 17.05
C HIS A 145 14.31 -6.96 15.58
N GLU A 146 13.82 -8.16 15.21
CA GLU A 146 13.41 -8.49 13.84
C GLU A 146 12.23 -7.62 13.36
N ALA A 147 11.25 -7.39 14.23
CA ALA A 147 10.06 -6.62 13.85
C ALA A 147 10.40 -5.22 13.34
N GLY A 148 11.28 -4.51 14.02
CA GLY A 148 11.73 -3.20 13.60
C GLY A 148 12.52 -3.22 12.30
N TYR A 149 13.41 -4.21 12.13
CA TYR A 149 14.21 -4.36 10.91
C TYR A 149 13.33 -4.52 9.67
N ILE A 150 12.38 -5.47 9.71
CA ILE A 150 11.47 -5.70 8.60
C ILE A 150 10.56 -4.50 8.38
N CYS A 151 10.05 -3.90 9.47
CA CYS A 151 9.20 -2.72 9.36
C CYS A 151 9.91 -1.51 8.78
N SER A 152 11.24 -1.41 8.94
CA SER A 152 12.02 -0.30 8.38
C SER A 152 11.93 -0.19 6.86
N MET A 153 11.61 -1.27 6.16
CA MET A 153 11.47 -1.32 4.70
C MET A 153 10.03 -1.50 4.21
N LEU A 154 9.02 -1.59 5.09
CA LEU A 154 7.63 -1.84 4.67
C LEU A 154 7.05 -0.75 3.76
N PHE A 155 7.63 0.44 3.74
CA PHE A 155 7.22 1.51 2.81
C PHE A 155 7.41 1.14 1.33
N ILE A 156 8.21 0.11 1.02
CA ILE A 156 8.40 -0.43 -0.34
C ILE A 156 7.33 -1.44 -0.72
N ILE A 157 6.76 -2.16 0.26
CA ILE A 157 5.80 -3.23 -0.01
C ILE A 157 4.61 -2.68 -0.78
N PRO A 158 4.31 -3.24 -1.96
CA PRO A 158 3.32 -2.69 -2.88
C PRO A 158 1.89 -3.10 -2.49
N GLY A 159 1.44 -2.69 -1.30
CA GLY A 159 0.11 -3.05 -0.80
C GLY A 159 -1.03 -2.57 -1.69
N PHE A 160 -0.91 -1.37 -2.26
CA PHE A 160 -1.90 -0.85 -3.21
C PHE A 160 -2.01 -1.72 -4.48
N PRO A 161 -0.93 -2.07 -5.19
CA PRO A 161 -0.98 -3.01 -6.31
C PRO A 161 -1.55 -4.39 -5.94
N PHE A 162 -1.26 -4.95 -4.78
CA PHE A 162 -1.84 -6.22 -4.34
C PHE A 162 -3.36 -6.14 -4.22
N ILE A 163 -3.89 -5.12 -3.55
CA ILE A 163 -5.33 -4.95 -3.36
C ILE A 163 -6.03 -4.70 -4.71
N THR A 164 -5.48 -3.83 -5.55
CA THR A 164 -6.08 -3.52 -6.84
C THR A 164 -6.01 -4.69 -7.81
N SER A 165 -4.94 -5.49 -7.78
CA SER A 165 -4.86 -6.75 -8.51
C SER A 165 -5.99 -7.71 -8.09
N GLY A 166 -6.20 -7.90 -6.78
CA GLY A 166 -7.30 -8.72 -6.28
C GLY A 166 -8.69 -8.23 -6.73
N ILE A 167 -8.90 -6.92 -6.76
CA ILE A 167 -10.15 -6.31 -7.26
C ILE A 167 -10.33 -6.58 -8.76
N ASP A 168 -9.28 -6.45 -9.57
CA ASP A 168 -9.34 -6.69 -11.01
C ASP A 168 -9.60 -8.18 -11.30
N LEU A 169 -8.93 -9.09 -10.60
CA LEU A 169 -9.18 -10.53 -10.71
C LEU A 169 -10.61 -10.91 -10.31
N ALA A 170 -11.14 -10.32 -9.24
CA ALA A 170 -12.52 -10.54 -8.82
C ALA A 170 -13.55 -10.03 -9.83
N LYS A 171 -13.19 -9.04 -10.63
CA LYS A 171 -14.00 -8.52 -11.75
C LYS A 171 -13.80 -9.26 -13.06
N LEU A 172 -12.99 -10.33 -13.07
CA LEU A 172 -12.61 -11.10 -14.24
C LEU A 172 -11.77 -10.31 -15.29
N ASP A 173 -11.21 -9.18 -14.91
CA ASP A 173 -10.16 -8.52 -15.69
C ASP A 173 -8.81 -9.19 -15.39
N LEU A 174 -8.67 -10.41 -15.92
CA LEU A 174 -7.52 -11.27 -15.63
C LEU A 174 -6.21 -10.67 -16.09
N ARG A 175 -6.23 -9.93 -17.20
CA ARG A 175 -5.01 -9.33 -17.76
C ARG A 175 -4.45 -8.26 -16.82
N SER A 176 -5.25 -7.24 -16.50
CA SER A 176 -4.83 -6.15 -15.61
C SER A 176 -4.49 -6.68 -14.22
N GLY A 177 -5.27 -7.64 -13.72
CA GLY A 177 -5.05 -8.27 -12.42
C GLY A 177 -3.71 -9.01 -12.36
N LEU A 178 -3.39 -9.85 -13.35
CA LEU A 178 -2.12 -10.59 -13.40
C LEU A 178 -0.92 -9.68 -13.62
N GLU A 179 -1.01 -8.67 -14.48
CA GLU A 179 0.05 -7.69 -14.71
C GLU A 179 0.42 -6.96 -13.40
N ARG A 180 -0.58 -6.49 -12.64
CA ARG A 180 -0.38 -5.83 -11.34
C ARG A 180 0.15 -6.78 -10.26
N LEU A 181 -0.34 -8.02 -10.23
CA LEU A 181 0.13 -9.03 -9.30
C LEU A 181 1.61 -9.34 -9.55
N THR A 182 1.96 -9.59 -10.80
CA THR A 182 3.35 -9.86 -11.21
C THR A 182 4.27 -8.69 -10.84
N TYR A 183 3.85 -7.47 -11.12
CA TYR A 183 4.58 -6.26 -10.72
C TYR A 183 4.79 -6.20 -9.20
N ALA A 184 3.74 -6.46 -8.41
CA ALA A 184 3.83 -6.46 -6.96
C ALA A 184 4.79 -7.55 -6.43
N ILE A 185 4.71 -8.77 -6.97
CA ILE A 185 5.59 -9.87 -6.59
C ILE A 185 7.06 -9.53 -6.90
N ILE A 186 7.35 -8.98 -8.06
CA ILE A 186 8.71 -8.57 -8.44
C ILE A 186 9.27 -7.54 -7.45
N ILE A 187 8.48 -6.55 -7.06
CA ILE A 187 8.90 -5.55 -6.07
C ILE A 187 9.26 -6.21 -4.74
N VAL A 188 8.40 -7.11 -4.25
CA VAL A 188 8.65 -7.80 -2.98
C VAL A 188 9.89 -8.68 -3.06
N MET A 189 10.07 -9.42 -4.16
CA MET A 189 11.25 -10.25 -4.36
C MET A 189 12.55 -9.42 -4.32
N VAL A 190 12.60 -8.31 -5.05
CA VAL A 190 13.78 -7.44 -5.06
C VAL A 190 14.01 -6.82 -3.69
N ALA A 191 12.95 -6.32 -3.03
CA ALA A 191 13.06 -5.73 -1.71
C ALA A 191 13.58 -6.75 -0.67
N THR A 192 13.03 -7.96 -0.67
CA THR A 192 13.44 -9.05 0.23
C THR A 192 14.89 -9.47 -0.02
N LEU A 193 15.29 -9.58 -1.30
CA LEU A 193 16.67 -9.94 -1.67
C LEU A 193 17.67 -8.93 -1.09
N PHE A 194 17.43 -7.63 -1.27
CA PHE A 194 18.33 -6.61 -0.74
C PHE A 194 18.29 -6.49 0.78
N ALA A 195 17.12 -6.67 1.41
CA ALA A 195 17.04 -6.76 2.86
C ALA A 195 17.81 -7.98 3.41
N TRP A 196 17.70 -9.13 2.76
CA TRP A 196 18.45 -10.32 3.15
C TRP A 196 19.96 -10.14 2.98
N ILE A 197 20.43 -9.59 1.83
CA ILE A 197 21.84 -9.25 1.63
C ILE A 197 22.33 -8.33 2.75
N MET A 198 21.56 -7.31 3.11
CA MET A 198 21.92 -6.40 4.19
C MET A 198 21.97 -7.10 5.55
N ALA A 199 21.03 -8.00 5.84
CA ALA A 199 21.04 -8.80 7.07
C ALA A 199 22.31 -9.65 7.17
N LEU A 200 22.70 -10.32 6.07
CA LEU A 200 23.95 -11.11 6.01
C LEU A 200 25.20 -10.25 6.23
N LEU A 201 25.28 -9.09 5.57
CA LEU A 201 26.42 -8.18 5.69
C LEU A 201 26.56 -7.58 7.10
N LEU A 202 25.45 -7.41 7.80
CA LEU A 202 25.37 -6.80 9.13
C LEU A 202 25.32 -7.84 10.26
N HIS A 203 25.40 -9.13 9.90
CA HIS A 203 25.31 -10.27 10.83
C HIS A 203 24.07 -10.22 11.72
N LEU A 204 22.92 -9.88 11.13
CA LEU A 204 21.61 -9.90 11.79
C LEU A 204 20.96 -11.26 11.60
N GLU A 205 20.67 -11.94 12.70
CA GLU A 205 19.96 -13.22 12.67
C GLU A 205 18.44 -12.98 12.89
N PRO A 206 17.57 -13.65 12.11
CA PRO A 206 16.14 -13.58 12.36
C PRO A 206 15.81 -14.21 13.71
N ALA A 207 15.01 -13.52 14.49
CA ALA A 207 14.51 -14.01 15.77
C ALA A 207 12.98 -13.97 15.82
N ASP A 208 12.40 -14.75 16.70
CA ASP A 208 10.96 -14.71 16.92
C ASP A 208 10.53 -13.42 17.63
N PHE A 209 9.34 -12.94 17.29
CA PHE A 209 8.79 -11.74 17.91
C PHE A 209 8.51 -11.98 19.40
N THR A 210 9.10 -11.16 20.24
CA THR A 210 8.77 -11.15 21.68
C THR A 210 7.46 -10.43 21.90
N ALA A 211 6.49 -11.10 22.51
CA ALA A 211 5.21 -10.48 22.81
C ALA A 211 5.39 -9.37 23.86
N LEU A 212 4.89 -8.17 23.58
CA LEU A 212 4.84 -7.08 24.54
C LEU A 212 3.85 -7.42 25.67
N HIS A 213 4.33 -7.43 26.91
CA HIS A 213 3.51 -7.65 28.11
C HIS A 213 2.72 -6.39 28.46
N LEU A 214 1.65 -6.12 27.71
CA LEU A 214 0.73 -5.01 27.94
C LEU A 214 -0.60 -5.52 28.50
N SER A 215 -1.24 -4.70 29.35
CA SER A 215 -2.63 -4.96 29.74
C SER A 215 -3.55 -4.94 28.52
N ALA A 216 -4.66 -5.69 28.56
CA ALA A 216 -5.59 -5.78 27.45
C ALA A 216 -6.09 -4.38 27.00
N ALA A 217 -6.40 -3.50 27.95
CA ALA A 217 -6.84 -2.14 27.66
C ALA A 217 -5.74 -1.28 27.01
N ALA A 218 -4.50 -1.36 27.50
CA ALA A 218 -3.37 -0.64 26.91
C ALA A 218 -3.08 -1.14 25.49
N ARG A 219 -3.10 -2.45 25.29
CA ARG A 219 -2.90 -3.06 23.98
C ARG A 219 -3.95 -2.60 22.97
N LEU A 220 -5.24 -2.57 23.36
CA LEU A 220 -6.32 -2.08 22.50
C LEU A 220 -6.10 -0.62 22.11
N ILE A 221 -5.81 0.27 23.06
CA ILE A 221 -5.58 1.70 22.81
C ILE A 221 -4.41 1.90 21.86
N PHE A 222 -3.29 1.24 22.12
CA PHE A 222 -2.10 1.36 21.25
C PHE A 222 -2.32 0.76 19.87
N ARG A 223 -3.11 -0.31 19.73
CA ARG A 223 -3.51 -0.87 18.43
C ARG A 223 -4.31 0.13 17.59
N VAL A 224 -5.26 0.83 18.22
CA VAL A 224 -6.04 1.89 17.54
C VAL A 224 -5.12 3.01 17.06
N ILE A 225 -4.24 3.51 17.94
CA ILE A 225 -3.30 4.59 17.62
C ILE A 225 -2.32 4.15 16.52
N ALA A 226 -1.71 2.98 16.67
CA ALA A 226 -0.74 2.46 15.69
C ALA A 226 -1.38 2.20 14.32
N SER A 227 -2.60 1.64 14.31
CA SER A 227 -3.36 1.43 13.07
C SER A 227 -3.73 2.76 12.40
N PHE A 228 -4.13 3.76 13.18
CA PHE A 228 -4.40 5.10 12.67
C PHE A 228 -3.14 5.70 12.03
N CYS A 229 -2.01 5.71 12.74
CA CYS A 229 -0.75 6.25 12.26
C CYS A 229 -0.25 5.50 11.01
N GLY A 230 -0.37 4.18 11.01
CA GLY A 230 0.00 3.34 9.86
C GLY A 230 -0.77 3.69 8.60
N VAL A 231 -2.10 3.69 8.69
CA VAL A 231 -2.98 4.02 7.56
C VAL A 231 -2.84 5.47 7.11
N PHE A 232 -2.73 6.42 8.06
CA PHE A 232 -2.53 7.83 7.74
C PHE A 232 -1.25 8.03 6.93
N GLY A 233 -0.13 7.47 7.41
CA GLY A 233 1.15 7.56 6.72
C GLY A 233 1.09 6.98 5.30
N PHE A 234 0.55 5.77 5.13
CA PHE A 234 0.40 5.18 3.79
C PHE A 234 -0.55 5.99 2.90
N SER A 235 -1.64 6.53 3.43
CA SER A 235 -2.56 7.36 2.66
C SER A 235 -1.89 8.64 2.13
N ILE A 236 -1.05 9.29 2.94
CA ILE A 236 -0.22 10.41 2.51
C ILE A 236 0.79 9.99 1.43
N MET A 237 1.41 8.82 1.58
CA MET A 237 2.32 8.26 0.55
C MET A 237 1.60 7.96 -0.77
N PHE A 238 0.30 7.67 -0.74
CA PHE A 238 -0.55 7.51 -1.93
C PHE A 238 -1.09 8.85 -2.47
N ASN A 239 -0.52 9.96 -2.04
CA ASN A 239 -0.87 11.31 -2.49
C ASN A 239 -2.31 11.74 -2.14
N SER A 240 -2.87 11.22 -1.06
CA SER A 240 -4.19 11.61 -0.55
C SER A 240 -4.14 12.95 0.17
N SER A 241 -5.18 13.77 0.07
CA SER A 241 -5.29 14.99 0.90
C SER A 241 -5.34 14.65 2.39
N HIS A 242 -4.93 15.58 3.26
CA HIS A 242 -4.91 15.35 4.72
C HIS A 242 -6.26 14.90 5.27
N SER A 243 -7.36 15.51 4.82
CA SER A 243 -8.71 15.16 5.25
C SER A 243 -9.10 13.74 4.81
N MET A 244 -8.81 13.39 3.56
CA MET A 244 -9.05 12.04 3.03
C MET A 244 -8.18 11.00 3.73
N ALA A 245 -6.90 11.31 3.99
CA ALA A 245 -5.98 10.46 4.73
C ALA A 245 -6.45 10.22 6.17
N ALA A 246 -6.91 11.25 6.87
CA ALA A 246 -7.46 11.13 8.22
C ALA A 246 -8.74 10.27 8.24
N THR A 247 -9.62 10.46 7.26
CA THR A 247 -10.85 9.64 7.13
C THR A 247 -10.51 8.17 6.87
N ALA A 248 -9.59 7.88 5.95
CA ALA A 248 -9.13 6.51 5.70
C ALA A 248 -8.44 5.91 6.92
N ALA A 249 -7.64 6.70 7.66
CA ALA A 249 -6.97 6.27 8.87
C ALA A 249 -7.95 5.91 9.99
N PHE A 250 -9.03 6.69 10.15
CA PHE A 250 -10.10 6.38 11.12
C PHE A 250 -10.79 5.05 10.77
N ILE A 251 -11.15 4.86 9.51
CA ILE A 251 -11.74 3.59 9.03
C ILE A 251 -10.77 2.43 9.27
N GLY A 252 -9.51 2.59 8.88
CA GLY A 252 -8.49 1.55 9.02
C GLY A 252 -8.15 1.23 10.48
N ALA A 253 -8.17 2.23 11.38
CA ALA A 253 -7.98 2.01 12.80
C ALA A 253 -9.06 1.10 13.40
N ILE A 254 -10.34 1.35 13.06
CA ILE A 254 -11.44 0.50 13.51
C ILE A 254 -11.32 -0.91 12.92
N ALA A 255 -11.15 -1.01 11.61
CA ALA A 255 -11.15 -2.27 10.88
C ALA A 255 -9.96 -3.18 11.25
N ASN A 256 -8.75 -2.62 11.34
CA ASN A 256 -7.57 -3.39 11.69
C ASN A 256 -7.54 -3.78 13.17
N THR A 257 -7.99 -2.90 14.06
CA THR A 257 -8.11 -3.26 15.48
C THR A 257 -9.11 -4.38 15.66
N LEU A 258 -10.29 -4.30 15.01
CA LEU A 258 -11.27 -5.39 15.02
C LEU A 258 -10.64 -6.70 14.53
N ARG A 259 -9.88 -6.68 13.43
CA ARG A 259 -9.17 -7.85 12.91
C ARG A 259 -8.25 -8.48 13.97
N LEU A 260 -7.43 -7.66 14.62
CA LEU A 260 -6.46 -8.13 15.60
C LEU A 260 -7.14 -8.69 16.86
N GLU A 261 -8.20 -8.03 17.32
CA GLU A 261 -8.97 -8.53 18.47
C GLU A 261 -9.72 -9.84 18.14
N LEU A 262 -10.22 -10.02 16.92
CA LEU A 262 -10.81 -11.30 16.50
C LEU A 262 -9.79 -12.44 16.53
N VAL A 263 -8.56 -12.20 16.08
CA VAL A 263 -7.49 -13.22 16.18
C VAL A 263 -7.18 -13.56 17.64
N ASP A 264 -7.02 -12.55 18.49
CA ASP A 264 -6.58 -12.76 19.88
C ASP A 264 -7.68 -13.38 20.77
N PHE A 265 -8.93 -12.92 20.66
CA PHE A 265 -10.01 -13.39 21.55
C PHE A 265 -10.74 -14.62 21.04
N THR A 266 -10.92 -14.75 19.72
CA THR A 266 -11.70 -15.87 19.14
C THR A 266 -10.82 -16.94 18.53
N HIS A 267 -9.49 -16.76 18.54
CA HIS A 267 -8.53 -17.64 17.86
C HIS A 267 -8.88 -17.88 16.37
N MET A 268 -9.51 -16.88 15.77
CA MET A 268 -9.90 -16.92 14.36
C MET A 268 -8.67 -16.97 13.46
N PRO A 269 -8.66 -17.77 12.39
CA PRO A 269 -7.57 -17.75 11.41
C PRO A 269 -7.32 -16.33 10.88
N PRO A 270 -6.05 -15.88 10.77
CA PRO A 270 -5.71 -14.52 10.37
C PRO A 270 -6.34 -14.07 9.05
N ALA A 271 -6.49 -14.97 8.08
CA ALA A 271 -7.15 -14.69 6.80
C ALA A 271 -8.65 -14.38 6.96
N ALA A 272 -9.37 -15.15 7.79
CA ALA A 272 -10.79 -14.92 8.07
C ALA A 272 -10.99 -13.59 8.83
N ALA A 273 -10.14 -13.30 9.80
CA ALA A 273 -10.16 -12.02 10.52
C ALA A 273 -9.85 -10.84 9.59
N ALA A 274 -8.90 -11.00 8.66
CA ALA A 274 -8.58 -9.99 7.65
C ALA A 274 -9.76 -9.73 6.69
N PHE A 275 -10.49 -10.79 6.30
CA PHE A 275 -11.70 -10.66 5.50
C PHE A 275 -12.77 -9.82 6.23
N ILE A 276 -13.03 -10.10 7.51
CA ILE A 276 -14.00 -9.33 8.32
C ILE A 276 -13.54 -7.88 8.47
N GLY A 277 -12.25 -7.65 8.74
CA GLY A 277 -11.67 -6.32 8.81
C GLY A 277 -11.84 -5.55 7.49
N ALA A 278 -11.49 -6.15 6.36
CA ALA A 278 -11.62 -5.54 5.04
C ALA A 278 -13.10 -5.26 4.68
N LEU A 279 -14.02 -6.17 5.01
CA LEU A 279 -15.46 -5.98 4.84
C LEU A 279 -15.94 -4.79 5.66
N THR A 280 -15.53 -4.69 6.92
CA THR A 280 -15.85 -3.55 7.81
C THR A 280 -15.34 -2.24 7.22
N ALA A 281 -14.09 -2.19 6.76
CA ALA A 281 -13.53 -1.02 6.10
C ALA A 281 -14.32 -0.61 4.85
N GLY A 282 -14.70 -1.58 4.02
CA GLY A 282 -15.50 -1.35 2.82
C GLY A 282 -16.90 -0.81 3.11
N LEU A 283 -17.57 -1.31 4.15
CA LEU A 283 -18.88 -0.83 4.60
C LEU A 283 -18.77 0.60 5.16
N LEU A 284 -17.83 0.87 6.06
CA LEU A 284 -17.61 2.20 6.63
C LEU A 284 -17.30 3.22 5.54
N ALA A 285 -16.40 2.89 4.60
CA ALA A 285 -16.08 3.75 3.46
C ALA A 285 -17.32 4.04 2.59
N SER A 286 -18.24 3.08 2.44
CA SER A 286 -19.48 3.26 1.69
C SER A 286 -20.46 4.21 2.36
N PHE A 287 -20.55 4.18 3.70
CA PHE A 287 -21.39 5.13 4.47
C PHE A 287 -20.80 6.54 4.42
N ILE A 288 -19.49 6.67 4.66
CA ILE A 288 -18.82 7.99 4.72
C ILE A 288 -18.77 8.65 3.34
N LYS A 289 -18.66 7.87 2.24
CA LYS A 289 -18.70 8.41 0.87
C LYS A 289 -19.92 9.29 0.62
N LYS A 290 -21.09 8.94 1.14
CA LYS A 290 -22.33 9.71 0.95
C LYS A 290 -22.24 11.13 1.52
N SER A 291 -21.45 11.31 2.60
CA SER A 291 -21.29 12.60 3.28
C SER A 291 -20.18 13.46 2.67
N ASN A 292 -19.04 12.87 2.34
CA ASN A 292 -17.81 13.62 2.03
C ASN A 292 -17.47 13.68 0.54
N GLY A 293 -18.19 12.97 -0.33
CA GLY A 293 -17.95 12.99 -1.78
C GLY A 293 -16.69 12.30 -2.27
N TYR A 294 -15.88 11.69 -1.38
CA TYR A 294 -14.64 11.00 -1.76
C TYR A 294 -14.91 9.71 -2.55
N PRO A 295 -14.10 9.37 -3.55
CA PRO A 295 -14.19 8.07 -4.20
C PRO A 295 -14.03 6.94 -3.18
N ARG A 296 -14.88 5.91 -3.24
CA ARG A 296 -14.85 4.79 -2.30
C ARG A 296 -13.48 4.10 -2.24
N ILE A 297 -12.85 3.91 -3.40
CA ILE A 297 -11.54 3.25 -3.52
C ILE A 297 -10.44 4.02 -2.78
N SER A 298 -10.49 5.35 -2.80
CA SER A 298 -9.51 6.22 -2.12
C SER A 298 -9.60 6.17 -0.60
N LEU A 299 -10.73 5.71 -0.05
CA LEU A 299 -10.90 5.45 1.39
C LEU A 299 -10.61 3.98 1.73
N THR A 300 -11.14 3.04 0.93
CA THR A 300 -11.05 1.61 1.24
C THR A 300 -9.63 1.07 1.09
N VAL A 301 -8.95 1.39 -0.02
CA VAL A 301 -7.62 0.80 -0.28
C VAL A 301 -6.59 1.19 0.78
N PRO A 302 -6.40 2.48 1.14
CA PRO A 302 -5.49 2.83 2.23
C PRO A 302 -5.88 2.20 3.57
N SER A 303 -7.19 2.08 3.87
CA SER A 303 -7.67 1.52 5.13
C SER A 303 -7.34 0.03 5.31
N ILE A 304 -7.26 -0.74 4.22
CA ILE A 304 -6.99 -2.18 4.26
C ILE A 304 -5.53 -2.52 3.92
N VAL A 305 -4.74 -1.57 3.45
CA VAL A 305 -3.33 -1.80 3.09
C VAL A 305 -2.51 -2.30 4.28
N ILE A 306 -2.87 -1.89 5.48
CA ILE A 306 -2.26 -2.33 6.74
C ILE A 306 -2.49 -3.83 7.03
N MET A 307 -3.45 -4.45 6.36
CA MET A 307 -3.79 -5.87 6.50
C MET A 307 -3.07 -6.74 5.45
N VAL A 308 -2.39 -6.12 4.49
CA VAL A 308 -1.62 -6.86 3.46
C VAL A 308 -0.51 -7.66 4.13
N PRO A 309 -0.36 -8.95 3.82
CA PRO A 309 0.53 -9.86 4.51
C PRO A 309 2.01 -9.71 4.10
N GLY A 310 2.52 -8.47 4.10
CA GLY A 310 3.89 -8.16 3.66
C GLY A 310 4.98 -8.90 4.44
N LEU A 311 4.79 -9.07 5.75
CA LEU A 311 5.71 -9.84 6.59
C LEU A 311 5.74 -11.33 6.19
N TYR A 312 4.57 -11.94 5.96
CA TYR A 312 4.49 -13.35 5.57
C TYR A 312 5.16 -13.58 4.22
N LEU A 313 4.97 -12.66 3.26
CA LEU A 313 5.64 -12.72 1.96
C LEU A 313 7.16 -12.57 2.11
N TYR A 314 7.63 -11.65 2.95
CA TYR A 314 9.06 -11.53 3.27
C TYR A 314 9.62 -12.83 3.82
N ARG A 315 9.00 -13.41 4.85
CA ARG A 315 9.44 -14.67 5.47
C ARG A 315 9.40 -15.84 4.49
N ALA A 316 8.39 -15.91 3.63
CA ALA A 316 8.31 -16.93 2.59
C ALA A 316 9.52 -16.85 1.63
N ILE A 317 9.84 -15.66 1.12
CA ILE A 317 10.94 -15.46 0.19
C ILE A 317 12.30 -15.68 0.89
N TYR A 318 12.46 -15.20 2.12
CA TYR A 318 13.63 -15.42 2.93
C TYR A 318 13.91 -16.92 3.12
N ASN A 319 12.92 -17.68 3.59
CA ASN A 319 13.04 -19.12 3.82
C ASN A 319 13.30 -19.90 2.52
N PHE A 320 12.74 -19.43 1.40
CA PHE A 320 13.05 -19.98 0.10
C PHE A 320 14.54 -19.75 -0.26
N GLY A 321 15.08 -18.58 0.02
CA GLY A 321 16.49 -18.24 -0.22
C GLY A 321 17.48 -19.08 0.59
N ILE A 322 17.15 -19.43 1.83
CA ILE A 322 17.95 -20.31 2.69
C ILE A 322 17.64 -21.80 2.51
N MET A 323 16.89 -22.17 1.47
CA MET A 323 16.50 -23.55 1.13
C MET A 323 15.62 -24.27 2.18
N SER A 324 14.98 -23.54 3.09
CA SER A 324 13.96 -24.09 4.01
C SER A 324 12.60 -24.12 3.33
N LEU A 325 12.38 -25.08 2.42
CA LEU A 325 11.18 -25.14 1.58
C LEU A 325 9.89 -25.34 2.38
N THR A 326 9.94 -26.11 3.46
CA THR A 326 8.78 -26.34 4.32
C THR A 326 8.27 -25.04 4.95
N ASP A 327 9.19 -24.25 5.52
CA ASP A 327 8.85 -22.96 6.14
C ASP A 327 8.44 -21.94 5.08
N ALA A 328 9.12 -21.92 3.93
CA ALA A 328 8.77 -21.05 2.82
C ALA A 328 7.32 -21.28 2.36
N VAL A 329 6.91 -22.54 2.16
CA VAL A 329 5.54 -22.90 1.78
C VAL A 329 4.55 -22.57 2.90
N SER A 330 4.89 -22.82 4.16
CA SER A 330 4.05 -22.47 5.31
C SER A 330 3.77 -20.97 5.39
N TRP A 331 4.81 -20.14 5.26
CA TRP A 331 4.65 -18.68 5.24
C TRP A 331 3.91 -18.17 4.01
N PHE A 332 4.12 -18.79 2.85
CA PHE A 332 3.41 -18.43 1.63
C PHE A 332 1.92 -18.75 1.72
N THR A 333 1.56 -19.93 2.24
CA THR A 333 0.14 -20.30 2.46
C THR A 333 -0.54 -19.43 3.50
N SER A 334 0.22 -18.92 4.49
CA SER A 334 -0.29 -17.96 5.48
C SER A 334 -0.48 -16.56 4.90
N ALA A 335 0.16 -16.25 3.76
CA ALA A 335 0.05 -14.98 3.07
C ALA A 335 -1.15 -14.91 2.10
N ILE A 336 -1.62 -16.06 1.63
CA ILE A 336 -2.77 -16.20 0.73
C ILE A 336 -4.07 -16.32 1.52
#